data_bd8a6ee8eb2a0220e17b42e7f2ada8aa
#
_entry.id   bd8a6ee8eb2a0220e17b42e7f2ada8aa
#
_cell.length_a   1.000
_cell.length_b   1.000
_cell.length_c   1.000
_cell.angle_alpha   90.00
_cell.angle_beta   90.00
_cell.angle_gamma   90.00
#
_symmetry.space_group_name_H-M   'P 1'
#
loop_
_entity.id
_entity.type
_entity.pdbx_description
1 polymer ?
#
loop_
_entity_poly.entity_id
_entity_poly.type
_entity_poly.pdbx_seq_one_letter_code
_entity_poly.pdbx_strand_id
1 'polypeptide(L)'
;MRSENTALAARMPAQVDDLLAEVDTPALVIDLDRFERNLVAMTEAVRGNGVRLRPHAKSHKCPEIAKRQIAHGAIGICCQKVGEAEAFVAAGISDVLVTNEIVGAHKLARLAALARSAAIGVLVDDPGNVAELAAAVAHARSTLEVLVEIDVGAHRCGVAPGRSALELARAVASHAGAGLRFGGLHAYQGAAQHLRRPSERRAAIARAVECARDTRVLIESAGIACPTVTGAGTGTFVLERDSGVYTELQPGSYVFMDADYGRNELNSSDPVFAQSLYVWTTVMSAPAGDRAIVDAGLKAFSVDSGLPLVADRPELECTKASDEHGVLRVPSGAKNLRVGDKIRLVPGHCDPTVNLHDWLVGVRKGRVECVWPVSARGALL
;
A
#
# COMPACT_ATOMS: atom_id res chain seq x y z
N MET A 1 -21.07 -17.37 -12.67
CA MET A 1 -20.51 -16.14 -13.23
C MET A 1 -21.53 -15.04 -13.58
N ARG A 2 -22.61 -15.28 -14.38
CA ARG A 2 -23.60 -14.19 -14.65
C ARG A 2 -24.41 -13.76 -13.43
N SER A 3 -24.81 -14.67 -12.53
CA SER A 3 -25.56 -14.34 -11.31
C SER A 3 -24.74 -13.62 -10.24
N GLU A 4 -23.45 -13.93 -10.11
CA GLU A 4 -22.53 -13.27 -9.17
C GLU A 4 -22.21 -11.84 -9.59
N ASN A 5 -21.99 -11.60 -10.90
CA ASN A 5 -21.80 -10.25 -11.43
C ASN A 5 -23.03 -9.36 -11.23
N THR A 6 -24.23 -9.92 -11.30
CA THR A 6 -25.48 -9.17 -11.09
C THR A 6 -25.66 -8.81 -9.61
N ALA A 7 -25.31 -9.71 -8.68
CA ALA A 7 -25.38 -9.47 -7.24
C ALA A 7 -24.31 -8.45 -6.77
N LEU A 8 -23.13 -8.45 -7.40
CA LEU A 8 -22.07 -7.49 -7.10
C LEU A 8 -22.43 -6.08 -7.63
N ALA A 9 -22.98 -6.00 -8.83
CA ALA A 9 -23.46 -4.74 -9.42
C ALA A 9 -24.58 -4.08 -8.58
N ALA A 10 -25.42 -4.88 -7.93
CA ALA A 10 -26.49 -4.41 -7.04
C ALA A 10 -25.99 -3.79 -5.72
N ARG A 11 -24.68 -3.85 -5.45
CA ARG A 11 -24.03 -3.29 -4.24
C ARG A 11 -23.12 -2.11 -4.54
N MET A 12 -23.09 -1.63 -5.78
CA MET A 12 -22.30 -0.44 -6.10
C MET A 12 -22.96 0.80 -5.46
N PRO A 13 -22.16 1.64 -4.77
CA PRO A 13 -22.69 2.82 -4.08
C PRO A 13 -23.06 3.97 -5.03
N ALA A 14 -22.71 3.86 -6.31
CA ALA A 14 -22.96 4.87 -7.32
C ALA A 14 -22.85 4.30 -8.74
N GLN A 15 -23.37 5.04 -9.70
CA GLN A 15 -23.16 4.83 -11.13
C GLN A 15 -22.33 5.99 -11.73
N VAL A 16 -21.72 5.74 -12.89
CA VAL A 16 -21.04 6.80 -13.65
C VAL A 16 -22.07 7.88 -14.01
N ASP A 17 -21.66 9.14 -13.94
CA ASP A 17 -22.44 10.35 -14.13
C ASP A 17 -23.34 10.78 -12.94
N ASP A 18 -23.51 9.97 -11.90
CA ASP A 18 -24.18 10.39 -10.67
C ASP A 18 -23.49 11.64 -10.07
N LEU A 19 -24.25 12.47 -9.41
CA LEU A 19 -23.69 13.54 -8.58
C LEU A 19 -23.08 12.94 -7.30
N LEU A 20 -21.99 13.52 -6.82
CA LEU A 20 -21.39 13.10 -5.54
C LEU A 20 -22.41 13.06 -4.39
N ALA A 21 -23.39 13.97 -4.40
CA ALA A 21 -24.47 13.99 -3.40
C ALA A 21 -25.39 12.78 -3.46
N GLU A 22 -25.47 12.11 -4.61
CA GLU A 22 -26.33 10.93 -4.85
C GLU A 22 -25.63 9.63 -4.51
N VAL A 23 -24.30 9.65 -4.29
CA VAL A 23 -23.54 8.47 -3.86
C VAL A 23 -24.07 7.96 -2.51
N ASP A 24 -24.40 6.68 -2.46
CA ASP A 24 -24.80 6.01 -1.22
C ASP A 24 -23.67 5.97 -0.20
N THR A 25 -24.01 6.04 1.07
CA THR A 25 -23.05 6.10 2.17
C THR A 25 -23.25 4.95 3.17
N PRO A 26 -22.17 4.53 3.87
CA PRO A 26 -20.79 5.01 3.72
C PRO A 26 -20.10 4.45 2.47
N ALA A 27 -19.29 5.26 1.79
CA ALA A 27 -18.54 4.85 0.62
C ALA A 27 -17.11 5.41 0.62
N LEU A 28 -16.18 4.74 -0.08
CA LEU A 28 -14.88 5.32 -0.36
C LEU A 28 -14.93 6.16 -1.64
N VAL A 29 -14.55 7.41 -1.53
CA VAL A 29 -14.52 8.37 -2.63
C VAL A 29 -13.08 8.83 -2.88
N ILE A 30 -12.68 8.84 -4.15
CA ILE A 30 -11.39 9.36 -4.62
C ILE A 30 -11.63 10.67 -5.37
N ASP A 31 -10.97 11.75 -4.94
CA ASP A 31 -10.81 12.96 -5.73
C ASP A 31 -9.79 12.68 -6.85
N LEU A 32 -10.27 12.47 -8.07
CA LEU A 32 -9.43 12.06 -9.20
C LEU A 32 -8.41 13.12 -9.61
N ASP A 33 -8.71 14.40 -9.46
CA ASP A 33 -7.74 15.47 -9.76
C ASP A 33 -6.55 15.43 -8.81
N ARG A 34 -6.80 15.17 -7.52
CA ARG A 34 -5.76 15.04 -6.50
C ARG A 34 -4.98 13.74 -6.65
N PHE A 35 -5.68 12.64 -6.93
CA PHE A 35 -5.10 11.33 -7.18
C PHE A 35 -4.13 11.37 -8.38
N GLU A 36 -4.54 11.94 -9.50
CA GLU A 36 -3.70 12.06 -10.70
C GLU A 36 -2.48 12.96 -10.46
N ARG A 37 -2.65 14.08 -9.72
CA ARG A 37 -1.51 14.89 -9.30
C ARG A 37 -0.50 14.11 -8.46
N ASN A 38 -0.97 13.21 -7.57
CA ASN A 38 -0.10 12.37 -6.76
C ASN A 38 0.70 11.39 -7.64
N LEU A 39 0.08 10.79 -8.68
CA LEU A 39 0.78 9.93 -9.63
C LEU A 39 1.88 10.71 -10.37
N VAL A 40 1.57 11.90 -10.86
CA VAL A 40 2.53 12.77 -11.56
C VAL A 40 3.66 13.17 -10.62
N ALA A 41 3.35 13.65 -9.41
CA ALA A 41 4.35 14.07 -8.43
C ALA A 41 5.33 12.94 -8.06
N MET A 42 4.84 11.69 -7.90
CA MET A 42 5.69 10.54 -7.64
C MET A 42 6.59 10.23 -8.84
N THR A 43 6.04 10.24 -10.05
CA THR A 43 6.81 10.02 -11.29
C THR A 43 7.94 11.03 -11.43
N GLU A 44 7.64 12.30 -11.20
CA GLU A 44 8.64 13.38 -11.27
C GLU A 44 9.69 13.25 -10.17
N ALA A 45 9.27 12.86 -8.97
CA ALA A 45 10.18 12.68 -7.84
C ALA A 45 11.22 11.57 -8.06
N VAL A 46 10.91 10.54 -8.84
CA VAL A 46 11.86 9.44 -9.13
C VAL A 46 12.58 9.60 -10.49
N ARG A 47 12.14 10.53 -11.32
CA ARG A 47 12.70 10.73 -12.66
C ARG A 47 14.18 11.12 -12.62
N GLY A 48 15.01 10.41 -13.39
CA GLY A 48 16.43 10.74 -13.54
C GLY A 48 17.35 10.36 -12.38
N ASN A 49 16.81 9.78 -11.32
CA ASN A 49 17.60 9.38 -10.13
C ASN A 49 18.17 7.94 -10.20
N GLY A 50 17.94 7.22 -11.31
CA GLY A 50 18.45 5.86 -11.47
C GLY A 50 17.74 4.80 -10.63
N VAL A 51 16.67 5.16 -9.90
CA VAL A 51 15.85 4.23 -9.11
C VAL A 51 14.59 3.86 -9.86
N ARG A 52 14.11 2.63 -9.66
CA ARG A 52 12.85 2.14 -10.21
C ARG A 52 11.73 2.34 -9.21
N LEU A 53 10.52 2.53 -9.69
CA LEU A 53 9.32 2.60 -8.88
C LEU A 53 8.51 1.30 -9.01
N ARG A 54 8.21 0.65 -7.88
CA ARG A 54 7.34 -0.52 -7.75
C ARG A 54 6.33 -0.27 -6.63
N PRO A 55 5.26 0.48 -6.86
CA PRO A 55 4.36 0.92 -5.80
C PRO A 55 3.74 -0.23 -5.03
N HIS A 56 3.49 -0.01 -3.74
CA HIS A 56 2.88 -1.02 -2.89
C HIS A 56 1.35 -1.01 -2.98
N ALA A 57 0.79 -1.97 -3.70
CA ALA A 57 -0.64 -2.06 -3.97
C ALA A 57 -1.50 -2.50 -2.77
N LYS A 58 -0.89 -2.87 -1.62
CA LYS A 58 -1.64 -3.17 -0.39
C LYS A 58 -2.49 -2.00 0.09
N SER A 59 -2.09 -0.76 -0.24
CA SER A 59 -2.81 0.45 0.16
C SER A 59 -4.14 0.61 -0.55
N HIS A 60 -4.26 0.13 -1.79
CA HIS A 60 -5.48 0.31 -2.59
C HIS A 60 -6.15 -1.00 -3.01
N LYS A 61 -5.43 -2.11 -3.10
CA LYS A 61 -5.96 -3.44 -3.48
C LYS A 61 -6.82 -3.45 -4.76
N CYS A 62 -6.59 -2.47 -5.65
CA CYS A 62 -7.38 -2.19 -6.84
C CYS A 62 -6.51 -2.27 -8.09
N PRO A 63 -6.77 -3.21 -9.02
CA PRO A 63 -6.01 -3.36 -10.26
C PRO A 63 -6.05 -2.12 -11.16
N GLU A 64 -7.14 -1.37 -11.17
CA GLU A 64 -7.24 -0.17 -12.02
C GLU A 64 -6.29 0.93 -11.56
N ILE A 65 -6.04 1.05 -10.24
CA ILE A 65 -5.02 1.96 -9.71
C ILE A 65 -3.62 1.45 -10.06
N ALA A 66 -3.36 0.15 -9.91
CA ALA A 66 -2.07 -0.45 -10.29
C ALA A 66 -1.73 -0.22 -11.78
N LYS A 67 -2.70 -0.40 -12.68
CA LYS A 67 -2.52 -0.10 -14.12
C LYS A 67 -2.16 1.38 -14.36
N ARG A 68 -2.79 2.30 -13.65
CA ARG A 68 -2.47 3.74 -13.74
C ARG A 68 -1.05 4.03 -13.23
N GLN A 69 -0.63 3.41 -12.12
CA GLN A 69 0.74 3.53 -11.63
C GLN A 69 1.77 3.01 -12.65
N ILE A 70 1.49 1.89 -13.30
CA ILE A 70 2.34 1.32 -14.36
C ILE A 70 2.35 2.26 -15.59
N ALA A 71 1.22 2.79 -16.00
CA ALA A 71 1.14 3.78 -17.08
C ALA A 71 1.94 5.07 -16.77
N HIS A 72 2.13 5.38 -15.49
CA HIS A 72 2.97 6.48 -15.00
C HIS A 72 4.44 6.06 -14.74
N GLY A 73 4.89 4.91 -15.25
CA GLY A 73 6.30 4.50 -15.26
C GLY A 73 6.72 3.57 -14.11
N ALA A 74 5.79 3.05 -13.32
CA ALA A 74 6.11 1.96 -12.40
C ALA A 74 6.42 0.67 -13.19
N ILE A 75 7.43 -0.09 -12.75
CA ILE A 75 7.88 -1.31 -13.44
C ILE A 75 6.98 -2.52 -13.17
N GLY A 76 6.12 -2.44 -12.17
CA GLY A 76 5.23 -3.45 -11.64
C GLY A 76 4.67 -2.97 -10.31
N ILE A 77 4.21 -3.88 -9.47
CA ILE A 77 3.67 -3.55 -8.14
C ILE A 77 4.25 -4.45 -7.05
N CYS A 78 4.14 -3.99 -5.80
CA CYS A 78 4.28 -4.86 -4.62
C CYS A 78 2.90 -5.21 -4.04
N CYS A 79 2.79 -6.38 -3.44
CA CYS A 79 1.66 -6.77 -2.60
C CYS A 79 2.16 -7.59 -1.39
N GLN A 80 1.28 -7.94 -0.45
CA GLN A 80 1.67 -8.64 0.78
C GLN A 80 1.30 -10.12 0.80
N LYS A 81 0.32 -10.53 0.01
CA LYS A 81 -0.29 -11.86 0.09
C LYS A 81 -0.37 -12.51 -1.29
N VAL A 82 -0.32 -13.86 -1.30
CA VAL A 82 -0.49 -14.62 -2.54
C VAL A 82 -1.83 -14.33 -3.20
N GLY A 83 -2.91 -14.28 -2.42
CA GLY A 83 -4.24 -13.94 -2.94
C GLY A 83 -4.34 -12.53 -3.53
N GLU A 84 -3.59 -11.56 -3.01
CA GLU A 84 -3.47 -10.24 -3.66
C GLU A 84 -2.77 -10.36 -5.02
N ALA A 85 -1.62 -11.07 -5.07
CA ALA A 85 -0.89 -11.29 -6.31
C ALA A 85 -1.76 -11.98 -7.37
N GLU A 86 -2.54 -12.99 -6.99
CA GLU A 86 -3.49 -13.67 -7.88
C GLU A 86 -4.52 -12.70 -8.47
N ALA A 87 -5.12 -11.83 -7.63
CA ALA A 87 -6.09 -10.83 -8.08
C ALA A 87 -5.48 -9.84 -9.08
N PHE A 88 -4.26 -9.37 -8.84
CA PHE A 88 -3.55 -8.47 -9.74
C PHE A 88 -3.14 -9.15 -11.05
N VAL A 89 -2.59 -10.36 -10.99
CA VAL A 89 -2.21 -11.11 -12.20
C VAL A 89 -3.43 -11.47 -13.04
N ALA A 90 -4.53 -11.88 -12.42
CA ALA A 90 -5.80 -12.12 -13.12
C ALA A 90 -6.35 -10.86 -13.82
N ALA A 91 -6.02 -9.68 -13.31
CA ALA A 91 -6.38 -8.40 -13.94
C ALA A 91 -5.36 -7.92 -15.00
N GLY A 92 -4.31 -8.73 -15.30
CA GLY A 92 -3.33 -8.44 -16.33
C GLY A 92 -2.05 -7.72 -15.87
N ILE A 93 -1.80 -7.64 -14.57
CA ILE A 93 -0.52 -7.15 -14.06
C ILE A 93 0.52 -8.26 -14.18
N SER A 94 1.59 -8.03 -14.93
CA SER A 94 2.56 -9.07 -15.31
C SER A 94 3.84 -9.10 -14.47
N ASP A 95 4.04 -8.14 -13.55
CA ASP A 95 5.23 -8.06 -12.69
C ASP A 95 4.80 -7.69 -11.27
N VAL A 96 4.93 -8.66 -10.33
CA VAL A 96 4.46 -8.54 -8.94
C VAL A 96 5.53 -9.05 -7.97
N LEU A 97 5.93 -8.22 -7.04
CA LEU A 97 6.77 -8.60 -5.90
C LEU A 97 5.88 -8.78 -4.66
N VAL A 98 5.82 -10.01 -4.14
CA VAL A 98 5.18 -10.30 -2.86
C VAL A 98 6.19 -9.98 -1.75
N THR A 99 6.04 -8.80 -1.13
CA THR A 99 6.96 -8.30 -0.11
C THR A 99 6.65 -8.88 1.27
N ASN A 100 6.66 -10.20 1.33
CA ASN A 100 6.39 -10.97 2.55
C ASN A 100 6.97 -12.37 2.43
N GLU A 101 7.20 -13.03 3.55
CA GLU A 101 7.57 -14.43 3.66
C GLU A 101 6.32 -15.30 3.49
N ILE A 102 6.35 -16.22 2.52
CA ILE A 102 5.22 -17.11 2.26
C ILE A 102 5.50 -18.49 2.83
N VAL A 103 4.72 -18.87 3.83
CA VAL A 103 4.87 -20.13 4.56
C VAL A 103 3.62 -20.99 4.39
N GLY A 104 3.83 -22.29 4.19
CA GLY A 104 2.79 -23.30 4.08
C GLY A 104 2.55 -23.78 2.64
N ALA A 105 2.51 -25.10 2.48
CA ALA A 105 2.53 -25.79 1.20
C ALA A 105 1.48 -25.31 0.19
N HIS A 106 0.26 -25.02 0.63
CA HIS A 106 -0.80 -24.54 -0.26
C HIS A 106 -0.49 -23.16 -0.85
N LYS A 107 0.02 -22.23 -0.05
CA LYS A 107 0.38 -20.89 -0.51
C LYS A 107 1.60 -20.93 -1.43
N LEU A 108 2.59 -21.75 -1.10
CA LEU A 108 3.78 -21.96 -1.93
C LEU A 108 3.42 -22.56 -3.30
N ALA A 109 2.53 -23.55 -3.34
CA ALA A 109 2.05 -24.14 -4.59
C ALA A 109 1.31 -23.10 -5.46
N ARG A 110 0.46 -22.24 -4.86
CA ARG A 110 -0.23 -21.16 -5.58
C ARG A 110 0.75 -20.12 -6.12
N LEU A 111 1.71 -19.68 -5.30
CA LEU A 111 2.75 -18.73 -5.70
C LEU A 111 3.58 -19.29 -6.88
N ALA A 112 4.04 -20.54 -6.78
CA ALA A 112 4.79 -21.20 -7.84
C ALA A 112 3.98 -21.38 -9.13
N ALA A 113 2.68 -21.68 -9.01
CA ALA A 113 1.78 -21.75 -10.17
C ALA A 113 1.59 -20.38 -10.82
N LEU A 114 1.45 -19.32 -10.04
CA LEU A 114 1.30 -17.94 -10.52
C LEU A 114 2.53 -17.48 -11.32
N ALA A 115 3.72 -17.89 -10.89
CA ALA A 115 5.00 -17.58 -11.55
C ALA A 115 5.15 -18.22 -12.96
N ARG A 116 4.18 -19.01 -13.42
CA ARG A 116 4.12 -19.50 -14.82
C ARG A 116 3.50 -18.47 -15.77
N SER A 117 2.73 -17.52 -15.26
CA SER A 117 1.95 -16.56 -16.06
C SER A 117 2.40 -15.11 -15.88
N ALA A 118 3.22 -14.84 -14.85
CA ALA A 118 3.72 -13.51 -14.55
C ALA A 118 5.14 -13.58 -13.97
N ALA A 119 5.88 -12.48 -14.03
CA ALA A 119 7.11 -12.32 -13.28
C ALA A 119 6.75 -12.12 -11.80
N ILE A 120 7.11 -13.11 -10.96
CA ILE A 120 6.80 -13.10 -9.54
C ILE A 120 8.10 -13.07 -8.75
N GLY A 121 8.16 -12.12 -7.79
CA GLY A 121 9.18 -12.08 -6.74
C GLY A 121 8.57 -12.38 -5.37
N VAL A 122 9.40 -12.86 -4.42
CA VAL A 122 9.01 -13.14 -3.04
C VAL A 122 10.18 -12.87 -2.09
N LEU A 123 9.89 -12.61 -0.81
CA LEU A 123 10.91 -12.45 0.22
C LEU A 123 11.15 -13.75 0.99
N VAL A 124 12.37 -13.86 1.54
CA VAL A 124 12.77 -14.93 2.46
C VAL A 124 13.64 -14.38 3.58
N ASP A 125 13.52 -14.99 4.77
CA ASP A 125 14.39 -14.77 5.92
C ASP A 125 14.76 -16.09 6.65
N ASP A 126 14.39 -17.24 6.08
CA ASP A 126 14.63 -18.57 6.64
C ASP A 126 15.13 -19.56 5.57
N PRO A 127 16.20 -20.33 5.83
CA PRO A 127 16.74 -21.28 4.87
C PRO A 127 15.82 -22.50 4.61
N GLY A 128 14.99 -22.89 5.57
CA GLY A 128 13.99 -23.93 5.39
C GLY A 128 12.91 -23.49 4.40
N ASN A 129 12.48 -22.23 4.51
CA ASN A 129 11.53 -21.63 3.57
C ASN A 129 12.10 -21.53 2.15
N VAL A 130 13.41 -21.25 2.00
CA VAL A 130 14.09 -21.32 0.69
C VAL A 130 13.98 -22.71 0.05
N ALA A 131 14.21 -23.75 0.85
CA ALA A 131 14.11 -25.14 0.36
C ALA A 131 12.67 -25.52 -0.04
N GLU A 132 11.68 -25.08 0.74
CA GLU A 132 10.25 -25.31 0.43
C GLU A 132 9.84 -24.56 -0.85
N LEU A 133 10.28 -23.32 -1.05
CA LEU A 133 10.08 -22.57 -2.28
C LEU A 133 10.70 -23.26 -3.48
N ALA A 134 11.95 -23.75 -3.35
CA ALA A 134 12.64 -24.48 -4.42
C ALA A 134 11.87 -25.74 -4.84
N ALA A 135 11.36 -26.50 -3.87
CA ALA A 135 10.55 -27.68 -4.14
C ALA A 135 9.23 -27.33 -4.86
N ALA A 136 8.55 -26.27 -4.43
CA ALA A 136 7.29 -25.83 -5.04
C ALA A 136 7.50 -25.33 -6.48
N VAL A 137 8.54 -24.56 -6.74
CA VAL A 137 8.89 -24.00 -8.06
C VAL A 137 9.31 -25.14 -9.02
N ALA A 138 10.13 -26.10 -8.56
CA ALA A 138 10.51 -27.26 -9.36
C ALA A 138 9.28 -28.11 -9.74
N HIS A 139 8.37 -28.34 -8.80
CA HIS A 139 7.12 -29.06 -9.05
C HIS A 139 6.23 -28.32 -10.08
N ALA A 140 6.10 -27.02 -9.95
CA ALA A 140 5.32 -26.18 -10.87
C ALA A 140 5.99 -25.95 -12.23
N ARG A 141 7.29 -26.27 -12.38
CA ARG A 141 8.13 -25.96 -13.54
C ARG A 141 8.08 -24.46 -13.87
N SER A 142 8.25 -23.63 -12.87
CA SER A 142 8.24 -22.17 -12.96
C SER A 142 9.58 -21.58 -12.52
N THR A 143 9.71 -20.26 -12.60
CA THR A 143 10.88 -19.52 -12.10
C THR A 143 10.39 -18.43 -11.16
N LEU A 144 11.06 -18.29 -10.01
CA LEU A 144 10.71 -17.32 -9.00
C LEU A 144 11.92 -16.45 -8.64
N GLU A 145 11.75 -15.14 -8.62
CA GLU A 145 12.75 -14.23 -8.06
C GLU A 145 12.65 -14.20 -6.54
N VAL A 146 13.78 -14.32 -5.85
CA VAL A 146 13.83 -14.37 -4.39
C VAL A 146 14.74 -13.26 -3.88
N LEU A 147 14.21 -12.40 -3.02
CA LEU A 147 14.99 -11.39 -2.32
C LEU A 147 15.11 -11.80 -0.85
N VAL A 148 16.27 -11.55 -0.27
CA VAL A 148 16.50 -11.73 1.16
C VAL A 148 16.05 -10.47 1.89
N GLU A 149 15.12 -10.61 2.87
CA GLU A 149 14.75 -9.52 3.75
C GLU A 149 15.78 -9.39 4.87
N ILE A 150 16.26 -8.17 5.09
CA ILE A 150 17.15 -7.82 6.21
C ILE A 150 16.45 -6.88 7.17
N ASP A 151 16.58 -7.14 8.48
CA ASP A 151 16.07 -6.21 9.49
C ASP A 151 17.01 -5.00 9.60
N VAL A 152 16.53 -3.87 9.11
CA VAL A 152 17.24 -2.59 9.15
C VAL A 152 16.72 -1.67 10.26
N GLY A 153 16.07 -2.26 11.28
CA GLY A 153 15.61 -1.57 12.48
C GLY A 153 14.08 -1.49 12.60
N ALA A 154 13.32 -2.19 11.75
CA ALA A 154 11.89 -2.33 11.89
C ALA A 154 11.48 -3.39 12.93
N HIS A 155 12.36 -4.34 13.23
CA HIS A 155 12.17 -5.44 14.17
C HIS A 155 10.88 -6.23 13.91
N ARG A 156 10.64 -6.58 12.63
CA ARG A 156 9.45 -7.30 12.19
C ARG A 156 9.80 -8.65 11.56
N CYS A 157 10.28 -8.64 10.34
CA CYS A 157 10.81 -9.78 9.59
C CYS A 157 12.24 -9.46 9.16
N GLY A 158 12.90 -10.44 8.56
CA GLY A 158 14.25 -10.28 8.02
C GLY A 158 15.34 -10.80 8.96
N VAL A 159 16.39 -11.31 8.33
CA VAL A 159 17.61 -11.72 9.07
C VAL A 159 18.45 -10.51 9.45
N ALA A 160 19.39 -10.74 10.38
CA ALA A 160 20.42 -9.74 10.68
C ALA A 160 21.21 -9.38 9.39
N PRO A 161 21.49 -8.08 9.16
CA PRO A 161 22.32 -7.65 8.05
C PRO A 161 23.71 -8.29 8.06
N GLY A 162 24.34 -8.38 6.91
CA GLY A 162 25.68 -8.92 6.76
C GLY A 162 25.71 -10.44 6.57
N ARG A 163 26.35 -11.19 7.47
CA ARG A 163 26.67 -12.61 7.27
C ARG A 163 25.43 -13.50 7.11
N SER A 164 24.40 -13.29 7.93
CA SER A 164 23.16 -14.08 7.84
C SER A 164 22.48 -13.90 6.50
N ALA A 165 22.45 -12.68 5.96
CA ALA A 165 21.91 -12.39 4.64
C ALA A 165 22.75 -13.02 3.52
N LEU A 166 24.09 -13.03 3.65
CA LEU A 166 24.97 -13.73 2.69
C LEU A 166 24.70 -15.25 2.68
N GLU A 167 24.50 -15.87 3.84
CA GLU A 167 24.20 -17.29 3.95
C GLU A 167 22.88 -17.63 3.24
N LEU A 168 21.85 -16.79 3.41
CA LEU A 168 20.59 -16.96 2.68
C LEU A 168 20.73 -16.70 1.18
N ALA A 169 21.48 -15.68 0.76
CA ALA A 169 21.74 -15.43 -0.66
C ALA A 169 22.42 -16.65 -1.32
N ARG A 170 23.35 -17.29 -0.62
CA ARG A 170 24.00 -18.55 -1.05
C ARG A 170 23.00 -19.70 -1.13
N ALA A 171 22.11 -19.83 -0.14
CA ALA A 171 21.06 -20.84 -0.15
C ALA A 171 20.14 -20.66 -1.37
N VAL A 172 19.67 -19.44 -1.65
CA VAL A 172 18.87 -19.16 -2.85
C VAL A 172 19.65 -19.50 -4.13
N ALA A 173 20.90 -19.05 -4.24
CA ALA A 173 21.73 -19.27 -5.41
C ALA A 173 22.00 -20.78 -5.66
N SER A 174 22.11 -21.59 -4.60
CA SER A 174 22.30 -23.05 -4.72
C SER A 174 21.09 -23.77 -5.33
N HIS A 175 19.91 -23.17 -5.28
CA HIS A 175 18.67 -23.69 -5.86
C HIS A 175 18.34 -23.12 -7.26
N ALA A 176 19.31 -22.50 -7.94
CA ALA A 176 19.12 -21.98 -9.30
C ALA A 176 18.64 -23.08 -10.29
N GLY A 177 19.16 -24.29 -10.17
CA GLY A 177 18.71 -25.44 -10.97
C GLY A 177 17.26 -25.87 -10.71
N ALA A 178 16.68 -25.52 -9.58
CA ALA A 178 15.28 -25.73 -9.25
C ALA A 178 14.36 -24.61 -9.74
N GLY A 179 14.91 -23.49 -10.24
CA GLY A 179 14.14 -22.34 -10.75
C GLY A 179 14.10 -21.12 -9.80
N LEU A 180 14.87 -21.11 -8.71
CA LEU A 180 15.03 -19.91 -7.90
C LEU A 180 16.11 -18.99 -8.48
N ARG A 181 15.88 -17.69 -8.45
CA ARG A 181 16.83 -16.66 -8.87
C ARG A 181 17.00 -15.65 -7.75
N PHE A 182 18.21 -15.48 -7.24
CA PHE A 182 18.49 -14.42 -6.28
C PHE A 182 18.36 -13.06 -6.96
N GLY A 183 17.44 -12.23 -6.46
CA GLY A 183 17.12 -10.92 -6.99
C GLY A 183 17.82 -9.77 -6.24
N GLY A 184 18.22 -10.00 -5.00
CA GLY A 184 18.82 -8.96 -4.16
C GLY A 184 18.29 -8.91 -2.74
N LEU A 185 18.23 -7.70 -2.17
CA LEU A 185 17.85 -7.45 -0.78
C LEU A 185 16.53 -6.67 -0.70
N HIS A 186 15.71 -7.01 0.27
CA HIS A 186 14.62 -6.17 0.75
C HIS A 186 15.03 -5.55 2.10
N ALA A 187 14.97 -4.20 2.18
CA ALA A 187 15.48 -3.43 3.32
C ALA A 187 14.47 -2.32 3.68
N TYR A 188 13.36 -2.68 4.31
CA TYR A 188 12.28 -1.76 4.61
C TYR A 188 12.28 -1.32 6.07
N GLN A 189 12.46 0.00 6.31
CA GLN A 189 12.37 0.59 7.63
C GLN A 189 10.95 1.12 7.88
N GLY A 190 10.05 0.21 8.31
CA GLY A 190 8.63 0.53 8.51
C GLY A 190 8.38 1.54 9.63
N ALA A 191 9.10 1.44 10.74
CA ALA A 191 8.93 2.34 11.88
C ALA A 191 9.28 3.81 11.54
N ALA A 192 10.19 4.03 10.56
CA ALA A 192 10.57 5.38 10.16
C ALA A 192 9.46 6.13 9.43
N GLN A 193 8.47 5.45 8.86
CA GLN A 193 7.39 6.07 8.10
C GLN A 193 6.52 7.02 8.94
N HIS A 194 6.47 6.78 10.25
CA HIS A 194 5.61 7.48 11.21
C HIS A 194 6.39 8.41 12.15
N LEU A 195 7.70 8.58 11.93
CA LEU A 195 8.51 9.59 12.63
C LEU A 195 8.15 10.98 12.08
N ARG A 196 7.69 11.87 12.94
CA ARG A 196 7.12 13.16 12.50
C ARG A 196 8.18 14.13 12.01
N ARG A 197 9.34 14.17 12.66
CA ARG A 197 10.40 15.12 12.33
C ARG A 197 11.29 14.60 11.18
N PRO A 198 11.62 15.44 10.18
CA PRO A 198 12.52 15.06 9.09
C PRO A 198 13.89 14.57 9.56
N SER A 199 14.44 15.15 10.65
CA SER A 199 15.74 14.76 11.21
C SER A 199 15.71 13.33 11.78
N GLU A 200 14.63 12.93 12.41
CA GLU A 200 14.46 11.57 12.96
C GLU A 200 14.37 10.53 11.85
N ARG A 201 13.57 10.82 10.81
CA ARG A 201 13.48 9.97 9.61
C ARG A 201 14.85 9.82 8.95
N ARG A 202 15.56 10.94 8.74
CA ARG A 202 16.91 10.93 8.15
C ARG A 202 17.88 10.05 8.95
N ALA A 203 17.89 10.17 10.28
CA ALA A 203 18.76 9.37 11.13
C ALA A 203 18.41 7.87 11.07
N ALA A 204 17.12 7.52 11.06
CA ALA A 204 16.68 6.14 10.95
C ALA A 204 17.03 5.52 9.58
N ILE A 205 16.79 6.24 8.49
CA ILE A 205 17.09 5.77 7.14
C ILE A 205 18.58 5.74 6.86
N ALA A 206 19.37 6.66 7.40
CA ALA A 206 20.85 6.60 7.26
C ALA A 206 21.42 5.27 7.79
N ARG A 207 20.93 4.79 8.94
CA ARG A 207 21.32 3.47 9.48
C ARG A 207 20.85 2.32 8.59
N ALA A 208 19.62 2.39 8.09
CA ALA A 208 19.08 1.36 7.17
C ALA A 208 19.89 1.29 5.87
N VAL A 209 20.26 2.44 5.31
CA VAL A 209 21.11 2.55 4.11
C VAL A 209 22.49 1.95 4.35
N GLU A 210 23.12 2.21 5.50
CA GLU A 210 24.42 1.64 5.87
C GLU A 210 24.34 0.12 5.95
N CYS A 211 23.38 -0.42 6.69
CA CYS A 211 23.13 -1.86 6.78
C CYS A 211 22.94 -2.53 5.41
N ALA A 212 22.14 -1.92 4.55
CA ALA A 212 21.85 -2.44 3.22
C ALA A 212 23.09 -2.38 2.31
N ARG A 213 23.85 -1.28 2.37
CA ARG A 213 25.10 -1.10 1.60
C ARG A 213 26.12 -2.17 1.98
N ASP A 214 26.42 -2.30 3.26
CA ASP A 214 27.46 -3.20 3.75
C ASP A 214 27.11 -4.66 3.48
N THR A 215 25.82 -5.01 3.60
CA THR A 215 25.31 -6.33 3.27
C THR A 215 25.42 -6.63 1.78
N ARG A 216 25.06 -5.66 0.92
CA ARG A 216 25.23 -5.78 -0.53
C ARG A 216 26.67 -6.00 -0.93
N VAL A 217 27.59 -5.19 -0.40
CA VAL A 217 29.05 -5.30 -0.67
C VAL A 217 29.56 -6.68 -0.27
N LEU A 218 29.14 -7.19 0.89
CA LEU A 218 29.53 -8.52 1.36
C LEU A 218 29.06 -9.64 0.42
N ILE A 219 27.80 -9.57 -0.07
CA ILE A 219 27.23 -10.54 -1.00
C ILE A 219 27.97 -10.48 -2.34
N GLU A 220 28.21 -9.28 -2.88
CA GLU A 220 28.90 -9.07 -4.15
C GLU A 220 30.38 -9.53 -4.06
N SER A 221 31.04 -9.29 -2.93
CA SER A 221 32.41 -9.77 -2.68
C SER A 221 32.51 -11.29 -2.60
N ALA A 222 31.40 -11.98 -2.29
CA ALA A 222 31.32 -13.43 -2.33
C ALA A 222 30.99 -13.99 -3.73
N GLY A 223 30.97 -13.16 -4.77
CA GLY A 223 30.74 -13.53 -6.16
C GLY A 223 29.25 -13.69 -6.52
N ILE A 224 28.33 -13.25 -5.68
CA ILE A 224 26.88 -13.29 -5.94
C ILE A 224 26.41 -11.90 -6.34
N ALA A 225 25.87 -11.75 -7.55
CA ALA A 225 25.31 -10.47 -8.00
C ALA A 225 24.12 -10.06 -7.12
N CYS A 226 24.08 -8.81 -6.65
CA CYS A 226 22.99 -8.25 -5.86
C CYS A 226 22.39 -7.01 -6.57
N PRO A 227 21.62 -7.22 -7.66
CA PRO A 227 21.21 -6.14 -8.55
C PRO A 227 20.14 -5.22 -7.93
N THR A 228 19.35 -5.73 -6.99
CA THR A 228 18.27 -4.96 -6.38
C THR A 228 18.49 -4.79 -4.87
N VAL A 229 18.36 -3.56 -4.43
CA VAL A 229 18.05 -3.21 -3.05
C VAL A 229 16.75 -2.45 -3.07
N THR A 230 15.70 -3.01 -2.47
CA THR A 230 14.34 -2.47 -2.54
C THR A 230 13.75 -2.24 -1.16
N GLY A 231 12.85 -1.28 -1.04
CA GLY A 231 12.22 -0.88 0.21
C GLY A 231 11.58 0.49 0.09
N ALA A 232 11.65 1.26 1.16
CA ALA A 232 11.04 2.59 1.28
C ALA A 232 9.51 2.58 1.40
N GLY A 233 8.98 3.63 1.99
CA GLY A 233 7.57 3.94 2.05
C GLY A 233 7.31 5.41 1.75
N THR A 234 6.06 5.82 1.76
CA THR A 234 5.65 7.19 1.41
C THR A 234 6.32 8.26 2.28
N GLY A 235 6.60 7.95 3.55
CA GLY A 235 7.18 8.93 4.49
C GLY A 235 8.69 9.14 4.35
N THR A 236 9.40 8.26 3.63
CA THR A 236 10.89 8.28 3.63
C THR A 236 11.54 8.15 2.25
N PHE A 237 10.80 7.77 1.22
CA PHE A 237 11.34 7.35 -0.08
C PHE A 237 12.36 8.31 -0.71
N VAL A 238 12.28 9.60 -0.41
CA VAL A 238 13.26 10.61 -0.87
C VAL A 238 14.65 10.31 -0.31
N LEU A 239 14.74 9.83 0.93
CA LEU A 239 15.99 9.50 1.60
C LEU A 239 16.63 8.24 1.02
N GLU A 240 15.83 7.21 0.75
CA GLU A 240 16.30 5.98 0.11
C GLU A 240 16.65 6.25 -1.35
N ARG A 241 15.85 7.04 -2.10
CA ARG A 241 16.14 7.46 -3.47
C ARG A 241 17.51 8.11 -3.59
N ASP A 242 17.83 9.03 -2.69
CA ASP A 242 19.06 9.85 -2.75
C ASP A 242 20.27 9.15 -2.11
N SER A 243 20.09 7.92 -1.59
CA SER A 243 21.13 7.18 -0.88
C SER A 243 22.25 6.61 -1.77
N GLY A 244 21.97 6.42 -3.07
CA GLY A 244 22.85 5.68 -4.00
C GLY A 244 22.95 4.18 -3.72
N VAL A 245 22.15 3.64 -2.80
CA VAL A 245 22.13 2.22 -2.39
C VAL A 245 20.87 1.53 -2.86
N TYR A 246 19.72 2.14 -2.62
CA TYR A 246 18.44 1.61 -3.09
C TYR A 246 18.31 1.77 -4.60
N THR A 247 17.90 0.71 -5.26
CA THR A 247 17.70 0.66 -6.72
C THR A 247 16.24 0.58 -7.10
N GLU A 248 15.36 0.34 -6.11
CA GLU A 248 13.91 0.23 -6.29
C GLU A 248 13.18 0.75 -5.04
N LEU A 249 12.05 1.44 -5.24
CA LEU A 249 11.26 2.08 -4.18
C LEU A 249 9.83 1.58 -4.19
N GLN A 250 9.24 1.39 -2.98
CA GLN A 250 7.94 0.74 -2.78
C GLN A 250 6.86 1.64 -2.11
N PRO A 251 6.82 2.97 -2.27
CA PRO A 251 5.79 3.78 -1.64
C PRO A 251 4.39 3.35 -2.10
N GLY A 252 3.43 3.28 -1.19
CA GLY A 252 2.05 2.87 -1.49
C GLY A 252 1.04 3.98 -1.26
N SER A 253 0.98 4.50 -0.04
CA SER A 253 -0.06 5.42 0.44
C SER A 253 -0.05 6.79 -0.25
N TYR A 254 1.01 7.14 -0.99
CA TYR A 254 1.13 8.43 -1.69
C TYR A 254 -0.03 8.72 -2.64
N VAL A 255 -0.66 7.69 -3.22
CA VAL A 255 -1.80 7.87 -4.14
C VAL A 255 -3.02 8.43 -3.43
N PHE A 256 -3.16 8.16 -2.14
CA PHE A 256 -4.31 8.50 -1.32
C PHE A 256 -4.01 9.54 -0.26
N MET A 257 -2.89 9.40 0.44
CA MET A 257 -2.58 9.98 1.72
C MET A 257 -3.64 9.62 2.77
N ASP A 258 -3.36 9.94 4.01
CA ASP A 258 -4.28 9.80 5.15
C ASP A 258 -3.90 10.76 6.27
N ALA A 259 -4.66 10.75 7.36
CA ALA A 259 -4.43 11.64 8.49
C ALA A 259 -3.11 11.35 9.20
N ASP A 260 -2.62 10.10 9.17
CA ASP A 260 -1.36 9.75 9.82
C ASP A 260 -0.15 10.29 9.04
N TYR A 261 -0.07 10.03 7.73
CA TYR A 261 0.97 10.62 6.88
C TYR A 261 0.88 12.14 6.81
N GLY A 262 -0.33 12.70 6.87
CA GLY A 262 -0.55 14.14 6.89
C GLY A 262 0.05 14.86 8.11
N ARG A 263 0.40 14.13 9.18
CA ARG A 263 1.09 14.68 10.37
C ARG A 263 2.61 14.77 10.20
N ASN A 264 3.17 14.16 9.17
CA ASN A 264 4.62 14.19 8.96
C ASN A 264 5.05 15.59 8.49
N GLU A 265 6.01 16.18 9.19
CA GLU A 265 6.65 17.40 8.75
C GLU A 265 7.48 17.14 7.49
N LEU A 266 7.38 18.01 6.50
CA LEU A 266 8.11 17.92 5.24
C LEU A 266 9.25 18.92 5.20
N ASN A 267 10.35 18.58 4.50
CA ASN A 267 11.33 19.58 4.11
C ASN A 267 10.77 20.37 2.91
N SER A 268 11.31 21.57 2.67
CA SER A 268 10.87 22.41 1.55
C SER A 268 11.08 21.81 0.16
N SER A 269 11.97 20.83 0.05
CA SER A 269 12.29 20.12 -1.19
C SER A 269 11.52 18.81 -1.36
N ASP A 270 10.79 18.37 -0.34
CA ASP A 270 10.06 17.11 -0.42
C ASP A 270 8.82 17.24 -1.32
N PRO A 271 8.49 16.24 -2.13
CA PRO A 271 7.25 16.25 -2.91
C PRO A 271 6.03 16.27 -1.98
N VAL A 272 5.03 17.06 -2.34
CA VAL A 272 3.78 17.17 -1.59
C VAL A 272 2.71 16.32 -2.27
N PHE A 273 2.16 15.36 -1.54
CA PHE A 273 1.03 14.55 -1.99
C PHE A 273 -0.26 15.08 -1.37
N ALA A 274 -1.27 15.23 -2.20
CA ALA A 274 -2.58 15.71 -1.78
C ALA A 274 -3.41 14.57 -1.18
N GLN A 275 -4.20 14.86 -0.14
CA GLN A 275 -5.23 13.95 0.34
C GLN A 275 -6.27 13.74 -0.76
N SER A 276 -6.40 12.51 -1.27
CA SER A 276 -7.32 12.17 -2.36
C SER A 276 -8.39 11.16 -1.99
N LEU A 277 -8.21 10.37 -0.91
CA LEU A 277 -9.16 9.36 -0.45
C LEU A 277 -9.98 9.87 0.72
N TYR A 278 -11.29 9.68 0.67
CA TYR A 278 -12.22 10.05 1.72
C TYR A 278 -13.23 8.95 1.98
N VAL A 279 -13.65 8.80 3.23
CA VAL A 279 -14.89 8.10 3.57
C VAL A 279 -16.03 9.13 3.43
N TRP A 280 -16.93 8.91 2.48
CA TRP A 280 -18.13 9.69 2.25
C TRP A 280 -19.22 9.17 3.17
N THR A 281 -19.80 10.04 3.97
CA THR A 281 -20.74 9.65 5.03
C THR A 281 -21.90 10.64 5.15
N THR A 282 -23.02 10.17 5.64
CA THR A 282 -24.23 10.99 5.85
C THR A 282 -24.48 11.22 7.34
N VAL A 283 -24.85 12.43 7.68
CA VAL A 283 -25.41 12.74 9.01
C VAL A 283 -26.78 12.06 9.13
N MET A 284 -26.83 11.01 9.94
CA MET A 284 -28.06 10.24 10.15
C MET A 284 -28.86 10.70 11.37
N SER A 285 -28.23 11.45 12.27
CA SER A 285 -28.88 11.99 13.46
C SER A 285 -28.18 13.27 13.95
N ALA A 286 -28.94 14.27 14.34
CA ALA A 286 -28.44 15.51 14.92
C ALA A 286 -29.36 15.96 16.08
N PRO A 287 -29.41 15.21 17.21
CA PRO A 287 -30.41 15.38 18.27
C PRO A 287 -30.17 16.62 19.13
N ALA A 288 -28.94 17.15 19.12
CA ALA A 288 -28.52 18.32 19.90
C ALA A 288 -27.56 19.16 19.07
N GLY A 289 -27.46 20.45 19.36
CA GLY A 289 -26.62 21.39 18.59
C GLY A 289 -25.10 21.19 18.77
N ASP A 290 -24.69 20.35 19.73
CA ASP A 290 -23.28 20.11 20.06
C ASP A 290 -22.68 18.86 19.41
N ARG A 291 -23.52 18.02 18.77
CA ARG A 291 -23.09 16.78 18.11
C ARG A 291 -23.97 16.38 16.92
N ALA A 292 -23.37 15.64 16.02
CA ALA A 292 -24.02 14.91 14.95
C ALA A 292 -23.49 13.47 14.86
N ILE A 293 -24.34 12.56 14.41
CA ILE A 293 -24.00 11.16 14.22
C ILE A 293 -23.98 10.88 12.73
N VAL A 294 -22.91 10.28 12.25
CA VAL A 294 -22.77 9.84 10.87
C VAL A 294 -22.88 8.32 10.75
N ASP A 295 -23.27 7.84 9.57
CA ASP A 295 -23.47 6.42 9.25
C ASP A 295 -22.15 5.65 8.99
N ALA A 296 -21.00 6.29 9.10
CA ALA A 296 -19.68 5.66 9.03
C ALA A 296 -19.14 5.43 10.45
N GLY A 297 -18.91 4.17 10.78
CA GLY A 297 -18.27 3.71 12.01
C GLY A 297 -17.06 2.82 11.70
N LEU A 298 -16.69 1.94 12.66
CA LEU A 298 -15.53 1.04 12.57
C LEU A 298 -15.59 0.07 11.39
N LYS A 299 -16.79 -0.22 10.85
CA LYS A 299 -16.96 -1.03 9.65
C LYS A 299 -16.76 -0.26 8.34
N ALA A 300 -16.61 1.08 8.41
CA ALA A 300 -16.35 1.93 7.27
C ALA A 300 -14.98 2.59 7.29
N PHE A 301 -14.31 2.67 8.45
CA PHE A 301 -12.94 3.16 8.58
C PHE A 301 -12.19 2.50 9.74
N SER A 302 -10.88 2.37 9.59
CA SER A 302 -10.01 1.90 10.66
C SER A 302 -9.61 3.03 11.59
N VAL A 303 -9.31 2.69 12.86
CA VAL A 303 -8.84 3.61 13.90
C VAL A 303 -7.48 3.22 14.47
N ASP A 304 -6.75 2.31 13.84
CA ASP A 304 -5.42 1.85 14.26
C ASP A 304 -4.40 2.99 14.36
N SER A 305 -4.56 4.03 13.53
CA SER A 305 -3.73 5.25 13.54
C SER A 305 -4.49 6.50 14.02
N GLY A 306 -5.61 6.29 14.68
CA GLY A 306 -6.47 7.34 15.23
C GLY A 306 -7.77 7.53 14.48
N LEU A 307 -8.66 8.32 15.06
CA LEU A 307 -9.96 8.67 14.47
C LEU A 307 -9.78 9.51 13.20
N PRO A 308 -10.72 9.45 12.25
CA PRO A 308 -10.66 10.23 11.02
C PRO A 308 -10.78 11.73 11.31
N LEU A 309 -10.21 12.55 10.41
CA LEU A 309 -10.39 13.98 10.41
C LEU A 309 -11.58 14.37 9.53
N VAL A 310 -12.31 15.42 9.90
CA VAL A 310 -13.37 15.97 9.06
C VAL A 310 -12.75 16.88 8.01
N ALA A 311 -12.83 16.49 6.74
CA ALA A 311 -12.38 17.33 5.64
C ALA A 311 -13.32 18.54 5.48
N ASP A 312 -12.81 19.65 4.93
CA ASP A 312 -13.58 20.86 4.60
C ASP A 312 -14.26 21.59 5.78
N ARG A 313 -14.29 20.95 6.96
CA ARG A 313 -14.90 21.46 8.18
C ARG A 313 -13.97 21.22 9.37
N PRO A 314 -12.79 21.90 9.41
CA PRO A 314 -11.75 21.65 10.42
C PRO A 314 -12.18 22.00 11.85
N GLU A 315 -13.26 22.75 11.99
CA GLU A 315 -13.88 23.03 13.30
C GLU A 315 -14.64 21.82 13.87
N LEU A 316 -15.03 20.86 13.04
CA LEU A 316 -15.68 19.62 13.48
C LEU A 316 -14.62 18.59 13.87
N GLU A 317 -14.94 17.76 14.84
CA GLU A 317 -14.05 16.70 15.31
C GLU A 317 -14.80 15.36 15.39
N CYS A 318 -14.26 14.32 14.80
CA CYS A 318 -14.70 12.95 15.06
C CYS A 318 -14.13 12.53 16.42
N THR A 319 -15.01 12.37 17.43
CA THR A 319 -14.59 12.12 18.82
C THR A 319 -14.73 10.67 19.25
N LYS A 320 -15.57 9.90 18.54
CA LYS A 320 -15.84 8.49 18.86
C LYS A 320 -16.36 7.76 17.64
N ALA A 321 -16.06 6.47 17.57
CA ALA A 321 -16.68 5.53 16.63
C ALA A 321 -17.18 4.29 17.37
N SER A 322 -18.30 3.76 16.93
CA SER A 322 -18.79 2.41 17.21
C SER A 322 -18.91 1.67 15.88
N ASP A 323 -19.45 0.47 15.87
CA ASP A 323 -19.48 -0.38 14.68
C ASP A 323 -20.02 0.34 13.44
N GLU A 324 -21.19 1.01 13.57
CA GLU A 324 -21.90 1.63 12.46
C GLU A 324 -22.04 3.16 12.59
N HIS A 325 -21.48 3.77 13.63
CA HIS A 325 -21.71 5.18 13.92
C HIS A 325 -20.40 5.92 14.23
N GLY A 326 -20.21 7.08 13.59
CA GLY A 326 -19.23 8.08 14.00
C GLY A 326 -19.91 9.25 14.72
N VAL A 327 -19.29 9.73 15.78
CA VAL A 327 -19.77 10.89 16.54
C VAL A 327 -18.93 12.11 16.18
N LEU A 328 -19.57 13.12 15.62
CA LEU A 328 -18.97 14.42 15.33
C LEU A 328 -19.35 15.41 16.41
N ARG A 329 -18.36 16.02 17.05
CA ARG A 329 -18.54 17.19 17.92
C ARG A 329 -18.72 18.43 17.06
N VAL A 330 -19.76 19.22 17.34
CA VAL A 330 -20.07 20.49 16.70
C VAL A 330 -19.85 21.61 17.71
N PRO A 331 -18.79 22.42 17.58
CA PRO A 331 -18.52 23.50 18.54
C PRO A 331 -19.60 24.59 18.48
N SER A 332 -19.77 25.31 19.58
CA SER A 332 -20.65 26.48 19.61
C SER A 332 -20.20 27.53 18.58
N GLY A 333 -21.16 28.04 17.81
CA GLY A 333 -20.89 28.98 16.72
C GLY A 333 -20.53 28.34 15.36
N ALA A 334 -20.27 27.06 15.31
CA ALA A 334 -20.15 26.34 14.03
C ALA A 334 -21.50 26.23 13.33
N LYS A 335 -21.51 26.16 11.99
CA LYS A 335 -22.72 25.88 11.23
C LYS A 335 -23.26 24.51 11.61
N ASN A 336 -24.52 24.47 12.09
CA ASN A 336 -25.17 23.22 12.47
C ASN A 336 -25.25 22.22 11.32
N LEU A 337 -25.04 20.97 11.65
CA LEU A 337 -25.29 19.84 10.76
C LEU A 337 -26.76 19.43 10.85
N ARG A 338 -27.32 19.01 9.73
CA ARG A 338 -28.69 18.51 9.60
C ARG A 338 -28.69 17.06 9.13
N VAL A 339 -29.72 16.33 9.46
CA VAL A 339 -29.94 14.97 8.90
C VAL A 339 -29.97 15.07 7.37
N GLY A 340 -29.20 14.20 6.72
CA GLY A 340 -29.00 14.20 5.27
C GLY A 340 -27.79 14.97 4.78
N ASP A 341 -27.14 15.80 5.62
CA ASP A 341 -25.89 16.45 5.23
C ASP A 341 -24.80 15.40 4.97
N LYS A 342 -24.04 15.60 3.89
CA LYS A 342 -22.92 14.74 3.50
C LYS A 342 -21.60 15.33 4.02
N ILE A 343 -20.74 14.43 4.53
CA ILE A 343 -19.46 14.78 5.15
C ILE A 343 -18.35 13.92 4.55
N ARG A 344 -17.19 14.51 4.29
CA ARG A 344 -15.96 13.79 3.93
C ARG A 344 -15.11 13.57 5.18
N LEU A 345 -14.74 12.33 5.43
CA LEU A 345 -13.79 11.98 6.48
C LEU A 345 -12.47 11.55 5.86
N VAL A 346 -11.36 12.12 6.31
CA VAL A 346 -10.01 11.65 6.00
C VAL A 346 -9.71 10.48 6.93
N PRO A 347 -9.53 9.25 6.46
CA PRO A 347 -9.25 8.12 7.33
C PRO A 347 -7.95 8.32 8.12
N GLY A 348 -7.88 7.78 9.33
CA GLY A 348 -6.66 7.75 10.13
C GLY A 348 -5.53 7.04 9.40
N HIS A 349 -5.86 5.89 8.76
CA HIS A 349 -4.97 5.08 7.94
C HIS A 349 -5.71 4.53 6.71
N CYS A 350 -5.17 4.78 5.53
CA CYS A 350 -5.84 4.38 4.28
C CYS A 350 -5.87 2.87 4.07
N ASP A 351 -4.77 2.15 4.30
CA ASP A 351 -4.62 0.72 3.97
C ASP A 351 -5.73 -0.16 4.59
N PRO A 352 -5.92 -0.20 5.94
CA PRO A 352 -6.96 -1.02 6.54
C PRO A 352 -8.36 -0.48 6.24
N THR A 353 -8.53 0.82 6.03
CA THR A 353 -9.82 1.41 5.65
C THR A 353 -10.27 0.91 4.28
N VAL A 354 -9.40 0.91 3.28
CA VAL A 354 -9.71 0.38 1.95
C VAL A 354 -10.16 -1.08 2.00
N ASN A 355 -9.53 -1.88 2.87
CA ASN A 355 -9.87 -3.30 3.01
C ASN A 355 -11.29 -3.55 3.58
N LEU A 356 -11.99 -2.53 4.06
CA LEU A 356 -13.39 -2.63 4.54
C LEU A 356 -14.42 -2.44 3.43
N HIS A 357 -14.03 -1.96 2.25
CA HIS A 357 -14.94 -1.58 1.17
C HIS A 357 -14.76 -2.44 -0.08
N ASP A 358 -15.86 -2.69 -0.78
CA ASP A 358 -15.85 -3.42 -2.07
C ASP A 358 -15.50 -2.52 -3.26
N TRP A 359 -15.74 -1.20 -3.14
CA TRP A 359 -15.68 -0.24 -4.24
C TRP A 359 -14.96 1.04 -3.87
N LEU A 360 -14.31 1.62 -4.88
CA LEU A 360 -13.74 2.97 -4.87
C LEU A 360 -14.50 3.82 -5.89
N VAL A 361 -15.09 4.92 -5.47
CA VAL A 361 -15.85 5.84 -6.33
C VAL A 361 -14.95 7.00 -6.73
N GLY A 362 -14.54 7.05 -7.97
CA GLY A 362 -13.73 8.15 -8.50
C GLY A 362 -14.60 9.33 -8.91
N VAL A 363 -14.33 10.50 -8.34
CA VAL A 363 -15.12 11.71 -8.53
C VAL A 363 -14.26 12.84 -9.09
N ARG A 364 -14.79 13.54 -10.10
CA ARG A 364 -14.22 14.76 -10.65
C ARG A 364 -15.29 15.83 -10.80
N LYS A 365 -15.00 17.05 -10.32
CA LYS A 365 -15.91 18.20 -10.38
C LYS A 365 -17.32 17.90 -9.86
N GLY A 366 -17.40 17.09 -8.78
CA GLY A 366 -18.67 16.73 -8.14
C GLY A 366 -19.52 15.66 -8.86
N ARG A 367 -18.96 14.97 -9.88
CA ARG A 367 -19.59 13.85 -10.57
C ARG A 367 -18.75 12.58 -10.48
N VAL A 368 -19.42 11.45 -10.42
CA VAL A 368 -18.81 10.13 -10.49
C VAL A 368 -18.31 9.88 -11.91
N GLU A 369 -17.01 9.67 -12.06
CA GLU A 369 -16.38 9.38 -13.36
C GLU A 369 -16.09 7.88 -13.52
N CYS A 370 -15.89 7.18 -12.40
CA CYS A 370 -15.66 5.74 -12.39
C CYS A 370 -16.00 5.10 -11.03
N VAL A 371 -16.30 3.80 -11.06
CA VAL A 371 -16.46 2.98 -9.87
C VAL A 371 -15.56 1.76 -10.04
N TRP A 372 -14.53 1.63 -9.21
CA TRP A 372 -13.51 0.58 -9.31
C TRP A 372 -13.68 -0.46 -8.20
N PRO A 373 -13.62 -1.76 -8.53
CA PRO A 373 -13.65 -2.79 -7.52
C PRO A 373 -12.33 -2.85 -6.73
N VAL A 374 -12.40 -3.06 -5.43
CA VAL A 374 -11.27 -3.41 -4.58
C VAL A 374 -11.04 -4.92 -4.69
N SER A 375 -10.59 -5.39 -5.86
CA SER A 375 -10.60 -6.80 -6.24
C SER A 375 -9.78 -7.71 -5.32
N ALA A 376 -8.74 -7.17 -4.66
CA ALA A 376 -7.93 -7.90 -3.70
C ALA A 376 -8.38 -7.71 -2.24
N ARG A 377 -9.59 -7.16 -2.01
CA ARG A 377 -10.18 -7.04 -0.67
C ARG A 377 -10.36 -8.42 -0.05
N GLY A 378 -9.98 -8.58 1.23
CA GLY A 378 -10.11 -9.85 1.93
C GLY A 378 -9.17 -10.96 1.45
N ALA A 379 -8.30 -10.72 0.47
CA ALA A 379 -7.32 -11.69 -0.03
C ALA A 379 -6.13 -11.80 0.95
N LEU A 380 -6.38 -12.45 2.08
CA LEU A 380 -5.43 -12.54 3.21
C LEU A 380 -4.56 -13.82 3.18
N LEU A 381 -4.85 -14.77 2.28
CA LEU A 381 -4.18 -16.08 2.20
C LEU A 381 -3.24 -16.16 1.02
#